data_e5af0fbd84144f02f436666cc0922c66
#
_entry.id   e5af0fbd84144f02f436666cc0922c66
#
_cell.length_a   1.000
_cell.length_b   1.000
_cell.length_c   1.000
_cell.angle_alpha   90.00
_cell.angle_beta   90.00
_cell.angle_gamma   90.00
#
_symmetry.space_group_name_H-M   'P 1'
#
loop_
_entity.id
_entity.type
_entity.pdbx_description
1 polymer ?
#
loop_
_entity_poly.entity_id
_entity_poly.type
_entity_poly.pdbx_seq_one_letter_code
_entity_poly.pdbx_strand_id
1 'polypeptide(L)'
;GKTQVIKKDHKKYNWLAGQEANRVINVFPNGKMTSSADYKGLYAKTTSTKPMKVKLTRLDDLKFNDDLFIPMPTGTVADKFFSNEGGFMPGSNIMAAGAPGVGKTTVLLELLHKVHANNPNKKVLFISAEMNQLDMARYLKRFPHWGQLPILFLSDYTDANPQAVIESTLNQGWDLVLTDSYTEVNDTVKEECNLTRSKTEKWFLDLMIAQNQGKNKRKVYTTFVTILQLSKGGTFVGSNKLKHMTTAMMELNWKGGENSAQRY
;
A
#
# COMPACT_ATOMS: atom_id res chain seq x y z
N GLY A 1 23.36 37.46 25.86
CA GLY A 1 22.01 37.68 25.30
C GLY A 1 21.11 38.37 26.35
N LYS A 2 20.26 39.27 25.93
CA LYS A 2 19.29 39.92 26.83
C LYS A 2 18.13 38.93 27.04
N THR A 3 17.87 38.56 28.28
CA THR A 3 16.68 37.74 28.65
C THR A 3 15.50 38.67 28.77
N GLN A 4 14.42 38.37 28.07
CA GLN A 4 13.15 39.08 28.13
C GLN A 4 12.09 38.15 28.73
N VAL A 5 11.40 38.60 29.76
CA VAL A 5 10.26 37.90 30.35
C VAL A 5 8.99 38.36 29.65
N ILE A 6 8.25 37.44 29.06
CA ILE A 6 6.95 37.68 28.38
C ILE A 6 5.86 37.00 29.19
N LYS A 7 4.91 37.81 29.69
CA LYS A 7 3.76 37.31 30.44
C LYS A 7 2.72 36.70 29.48
N LYS A 8 1.84 35.82 30.00
CA LYS A 8 0.79 35.14 29.20
C LYS A 8 -0.21 36.07 28.51
N ASP A 9 -0.41 37.26 29.06
CA ASP A 9 -1.27 38.31 28.52
C ASP A 9 -0.62 39.13 27.39
N HIS A 10 0.66 38.89 27.13
CA HIS A 10 1.39 39.62 26.11
C HIS A 10 0.90 39.22 24.70
N LYS A 11 0.68 40.21 23.81
CA LYS A 11 0.18 39.99 22.44
C LYS A 11 0.92 38.91 21.61
N LYS A 12 2.22 38.74 21.89
CA LYS A 12 3.07 37.76 21.19
C LYS A 12 3.18 36.41 21.90
N TYR A 13 2.54 36.22 23.07
CA TYR A 13 2.72 35.00 23.86
C TYR A 13 2.33 33.74 23.08
N ASN A 14 1.16 33.73 22.45
CA ASN A 14 0.70 32.57 21.70
C ASN A 14 1.58 32.26 20.48
N TRP A 15 2.10 33.30 19.83
CA TRP A 15 3.04 33.12 18.72
C TRP A 15 4.36 32.52 19.21
N LEU A 16 4.90 33.02 20.33
CA LEU A 16 6.13 32.50 20.94
C LEU A 16 5.96 31.07 21.44
N ALA A 17 4.83 30.73 22.05
CA ALA A 17 4.50 29.36 22.45
C ALA A 17 4.42 28.43 21.22
N GLY A 18 3.91 28.92 20.09
CA GLY A 18 3.93 28.19 18.81
C GLY A 18 5.36 27.96 18.29
N GLN A 19 6.28 28.94 18.46
CA GLN A 19 7.69 28.78 18.10
C GLN A 19 8.41 27.77 19.01
N GLU A 20 8.05 27.70 20.28
CA GLU A 20 8.55 26.64 21.17
C GLU A 20 8.07 25.26 20.73
N ALA A 21 6.79 25.13 20.41
CA ALA A 21 6.23 23.87 19.86
C ALA A 21 6.93 23.44 18.57
N ASN A 22 7.35 24.39 17.75
CA ASN A 22 8.17 24.16 16.55
C ASN A 22 9.68 24.01 16.86
N ARG A 23 10.07 24.05 18.14
CA ARG A 23 11.45 23.87 18.59
C ARG A 23 12.42 24.98 18.15
N VAL A 24 11.93 26.17 17.95
CA VAL A 24 12.74 27.34 17.56
C VAL A 24 13.25 28.06 18.79
N ILE A 25 12.44 28.15 19.86
CA ILE A 25 12.75 28.79 21.13
C ILE A 25 12.19 27.96 22.29
N ASN A 26 12.75 28.17 23.50
CA ASN A 26 12.18 27.67 24.75
C ASN A 26 11.43 28.77 25.49
N VAL A 27 10.21 28.49 25.90
CA VAL A 27 9.40 29.33 26.77
C VAL A 27 9.17 28.62 28.08
N PHE A 28 9.71 29.14 29.17
CA PHE A 28 9.49 28.57 30.51
C PHE A 28 8.11 28.97 31.07
N PRO A 29 7.54 28.22 32.03
CA PRO A 29 6.25 28.54 32.65
C PRO A 29 6.17 29.95 33.25
N ASN A 30 7.30 30.55 33.65
CA ASN A 30 7.40 31.93 34.15
C ASN A 30 7.49 32.97 33.01
N GLY A 31 7.36 32.57 31.74
CA GLY A 31 7.47 33.43 30.55
C GLY A 31 8.92 33.77 30.18
N LYS A 32 9.90 33.12 30.76
CA LYS A 32 11.30 33.30 30.40
C LYS A 32 11.64 32.53 29.13
N MET A 33 12.37 33.15 28.21
CA MET A 33 12.81 32.50 26.97
C MET A 33 14.33 32.36 26.94
N THR A 34 14.83 31.30 26.36
CA THR A 34 16.27 31.11 26.08
C THR A 34 16.55 31.26 24.59
N SER A 35 17.76 31.66 24.26
CA SER A 35 18.22 31.72 22.88
C SER A 35 18.47 30.33 22.30
N SER A 36 18.51 30.21 20.97
CA SER A 36 18.81 28.96 20.29
C SER A 36 20.16 28.32 20.66
N ALA A 37 21.10 29.11 21.21
CA ALA A 37 22.39 28.61 21.69
C ALA A 37 22.26 27.84 23.01
N ASP A 38 21.40 28.33 23.93
CA ASP A 38 21.08 27.62 25.18
C ASP A 38 20.24 26.37 24.94
N TYR A 39 19.53 26.36 23.84
CA TYR A 39 18.69 25.26 23.40
C TYR A 39 19.49 24.00 23.04
N LYS A 40 20.68 24.13 22.46
CA LYS A 40 21.56 23.01 22.14
C LYS A 40 21.93 22.16 23.36
N GLY A 41 22.06 22.80 24.54
CA GLY A 41 22.35 22.12 25.80
C GLY A 41 21.20 21.26 26.34
N LEU A 42 19.94 21.66 26.10
CA LEU A 42 18.74 20.91 26.52
C LEU A 42 18.46 19.69 25.63
N TYR A 43 18.75 19.79 24.34
CA TYR A 43 18.62 18.66 23.42
C TYR A 43 19.75 17.64 23.51
N ALA A 44 20.95 18.08 23.90
CA ALA A 44 22.07 17.17 24.12
C ALA A 44 21.80 16.13 25.24
N LYS A 45 20.81 16.39 26.12
CA LYS A 45 20.40 15.42 27.17
C LYS A 45 19.41 14.37 26.75
N THR A 46 18.73 14.53 25.61
CA THR A 46 17.72 13.56 25.10
C THR A 46 18.24 12.61 24.04
N THR A 47 19.41 12.89 23.48
CA THR A 47 20.14 11.94 22.65
C THR A 47 21.30 11.36 23.45
N SER A 48 21.02 10.54 24.47
CA SER A 48 21.99 9.52 24.80
C SER A 48 22.04 8.59 23.59
N THR A 49 22.87 8.96 22.63
CA THR A 49 23.32 8.03 21.59
C THR A 49 24.19 6.98 22.29
N LYS A 50 23.54 6.06 23.00
CA LYS A 50 24.17 4.75 23.18
C LYS A 50 24.53 4.33 21.77
N PRO A 51 25.80 4.03 21.47
CA PRO A 51 26.17 3.62 20.15
C PRO A 51 25.28 2.43 19.79
N MET A 52 24.42 2.63 18.79
CA MET A 52 23.53 1.56 18.34
C MET A 52 24.44 0.48 17.75
N LYS A 53 24.41 -0.73 18.33
CA LYS A 53 25.15 -1.85 17.75
C LYS A 53 24.49 -2.18 16.41
N VAL A 54 25.12 -1.72 15.33
CA VAL A 54 24.71 -2.05 13.97
C VAL A 54 25.17 -3.47 13.70
N LYS A 55 24.23 -4.37 13.41
CA LYS A 55 24.53 -5.71 12.93
C LYS A 55 24.61 -5.67 11.42
N LEU A 56 25.78 -5.86 10.87
CA LEU A 56 25.96 -6.06 9.44
C LEU A 56 25.72 -7.56 9.13
N THR A 57 25.00 -7.83 8.06
CA THR A 57 24.72 -9.18 7.56
C THR A 57 25.37 -9.32 6.17
N ARG A 58 26.06 -10.42 5.93
CA ARG A 58 26.59 -10.72 4.60
C ARG A 58 25.46 -11.26 3.71
N LEU A 59 25.55 -11.03 2.42
CA LEU A 59 24.53 -11.48 1.47
C LEU A 59 24.40 -13.01 1.42
N ASP A 60 25.51 -13.73 1.57
CA ASP A 60 25.58 -15.19 1.61
C ASP A 60 25.02 -15.81 2.91
N ASP A 61 24.83 -14.99 3.97
CA ASP A 61 24.17 -15.40 5.22
C ASP A 61 22.63 -15.30 5.15
N LEU A 62 22.09 -14.69 4.09
CA LEU A 62 20.64 -14.55 3.91
C LEU A 62 20.03 -15.91 3.56
N LYS A 63 19.10 -16.35 4.39
CA LYS A 63 18.35 -17.59 4.18
C LYS A 63 16.90 -17.27 3.91
N PHE A 64 16.39 -17.78 2.80
CA PHE A 64 14.98 -17.69 2.40
C PHE A 64 14.45 -19.11 2.20
N ASN A 65 13.14 -19.26 2.32
CA ASN A 65 12.47 -20.49 1.92
C ASN A 65 12.50 -20.58 0.38
N ASP A 66 12.72 -21.78 -0.15
CA ASP A 66 12.74 -22.06 -1.60
C ASP A 66 11.44 -21.62 -2.30
N ASP A 67 10.32 -21.61 -1.60
CA ASP A 67 9.04 -21.09 -2.09
C ASP A 67 9.09 -19.66 -2.63
N LEU A 68 10.07 -18.86 -2.18
CA LEU A 68 10.29 -17.50 -2.70
C LEU A 68 10.67 -17.49 -4.19
N PHE A 69 11.27 -18.56 -4.67
CA PHE A 69 11.82 -18.66 -6.03
C PHE A 69 10.93 -19.47 -6.98
N ILE A 70 9.79 -19.98 -6.50
CA ILE A 70 8.84 -20.77 -7.30
C ILE A 70 7.74 -19.87 -7.82
N PRO A 71 7.71 -19.56 -9.13
CA PRO A 71 6.68 -18.70 -9.72
C PRO A 71 5.29 -19.35 -9.66
N MET A 72 4.28 -18.51 -9.75
CA MET A 72 2.87 -18.91 -9.88
C MET A 72 2.43 -18.67 -11.33
N PRO A 73 2.48 -19.70 -12.22
CA PRO A 73 2.13 -19.53 -13.61
C PRO A 73 0.61 -19.38 -13.81
N THR A 74 0.24 -18.56 -14.78
CA THR A 74 -1.14 -18.45 -15.28
C THR A 74 -1.45 -19.53 -16.33
N GLY A 75 -0.42 -20.13 -16.94
CA GLY A 75 -0.54 -21.00 -18.08
C GLY A 75 -0.87 -20.27 -19.39
N THR A 76 -0.57 -18.98 -19.45
CA THR A 76 -0.81 -18.13 -20.61
C THR A 76 0.48 -17.47 -21.10
N VAL A 77 0.41 -16.78 -22.24
CA VAL A 77 1.54 -15.98 -22.76
C VAL A 77 1.97 -14.86 -21.80
N ALA A 78 1.09 -14.46 -20.87
CA ALA A 78 1.36 -13.44 -19.87
C ALA A 78 2.46 -13.88 -18.87
N ASP A 79 2.72 -15.16 -18.70
CA ASP A 79 3.71 -15.67 -17.79
C ASP A 79 5.12 -15.14 -18.09
N LYS A 80 5.48 -15.01 -19.36
CA LYS A 80 6.75 -14.43 -19.80
C LYS A 80 6.83 -12.91 -19.57
N PHE A 81 5.69 -12.27 -19.39
CA PHE A 81 5.63 -10.85 -19.09
C PHE A 81 5.90 -10.56 -17.60
N PHE A 82 5.52 -11.48 -16.70
CA PHE A 82 5.68 -11.28 -15.26
C PHE A 82 7.07 -11.62 -14.75
N SER A 83 7.69 -12.66 -15.27
CA SER A 83 9.05 -13.05 -14.92
C SER A 83 9.70 -13.92 -15.99
N ASN A 84 11.04 -14.01 -15.96
CA ASN A 84 11.80 -14.92 -16.81
C ASN A 84 11.52 -16.39 -16.46
N GLU A 85 11.17 -16.65 -15.20
CA GLU A 85 10.82 -17.98 -14.69
C GLU A 85 9.42 -18.42 -15.11
N GLY A 86 8.59 -17.50 -15.60
CA GLY A 86 7.25 -17.76 -16.12
C GLY A 86 6.15 -17.73 -15.06
N GLY A 87 5.57 -16.54 -14.83
CA GLY A 87 4.48 -16.34 -13.90
C GLY A 87 4.76 -15.31 -12.82
N PHE A 88 3.85 -15.18 -11.86
CA PHE A 88 3.99 -14.24 -10.75
C PHE A 88 5.03 -14.73 -9.74
N MET A 89 6.07 -13.91 -9.47
CA MET A 89 7.06 -14.22 -8.45
C MET A 89 6.52 -13.91 -7.05
N PRO A 90 6.70 -14.82 -6.07
CA PRO A 90 6.30 -14.59 -4.69
C PRO A 90 6.94 -13.34 -4.08
N GLY A 91 6.19 -12.62 -3.25
CA GLY A 91 6.69 -11.42 -2.57
C GLY A 91 6.82 -10.18 -3.45
N SER A 92 6.22 -10.17 -4.65
CA SER A 92 6.28 -9.06 -5.60
C SER A 92 5.10 -8.10 -5.44
N ASN A 93 5.32 -6.83 -5.81
CA ASN A 93 4.26 -5.82 -5.93
C ASN A 93 4.16 -5.37 -7.38
N ILE A 94 3.06 -5.70 -8.04
CA ILE A 94 2.79 -5.34 -9.43
C ILE A 94 1.67 -4.31 -9.44
N MET A 95 1.91 -3.16 -10.05
CA MET A 95 0.92 -2.12 -10.22
C MET A 95 0.36 -2.18 -11.63
N ALA A 96 -0.98 -2.21 -11.75
CA ALA A 96 -1.67 -2.22 -13.03
C ALA A 96 -2.38 -0.89 -13.25
N ALA A 97 -2.01 -0.18 -14.29
CA ALA A 97 -2.58 1.10 -14.66
C ALA A 97 -3.22 1.04 -16.04
N GLY A 98 -4.05 2.00 -16.37
CA GLY A 98 -4.69 2.15 -17.68
C GLY A 98 -5.93 3.03 -17.60
N ALA A 99 -6.39 3.51 -18.76
CA ALA A 99 -7.58 4.36 -18.86
C ALA A 99 -8.83 3.69 -18.28
N PRO A 100 -9.82 4.47 -17.80
CA PRO A 100 -11.12 3.91 -17.44
C PRO A 100 -11.72 3.09 -18.58
N GLY A 101 -12.31 1.93 -18.25
CA GLY A 101 -12.96 1.07 -19.25
C GLY A 101 -12.02 0.24 -20.12
N VAL A 102 -10.69 0.33 -19.99
CA VAL A 102 -9.73 -0.48 -20.77
C VAL A 102 -9.76 -1.99 -20.45
N GLY A 103 -10.49 -2.38 -19.42
CA GLY A 103 -10.65 -3.78 -19.03
C GLY A 103 -9.69 -4.28 -17.96
N LYS A 104 -9.05 -3.39 -17.17
CA LYS A 104 -8.10 -3.77 -16.11
C LYS A 104 -8.64 -4.88 -15.21
N THR A 105 -9.78 -4.64 -14.60
CA THR A 105 -10.44 -5.60 -13.68
C THR A 105 -10.69 -6.94 -14.37
N THR A 106 -11.22 -6.92 -15.60
CA THR A 106 -11.53 -8.14 -16.35
C THR A 106 -10.27 -8.97 -16.64
N VAL A 107 -9.24 -8.34 -17.15
CA VAL A 107 -7.96 -9.02 -17.47
C VAL A 107 -7.32 -9.58 -16.19
N LEU A 108 -7.30 -8.80 -15.12
CA LEU A 108 -6.63 -9.21 -13.89
C LEU A 108 -7.40 -10.27 -13.11
N LEU A 109 -8.73 -10.25 -13.13
CA LEU A 109 -9.55 -11.34 -12.58
C LEU A 109 -9.37 -12.64 -13.38
N GLU A 110 -9.24 -12.56 -14.70
CA GLU A 110 -8.92 -13.74 -15.52
C GLU A 110 -7.55 -14.30 -15.15
N LEU A 111 -6.53 -13.46 -15.01
CA LEU A 111 -5.20 -13.91 -14.58
C LEU A 111 -5.21 -14.50 -13.16
N LEU A 112 -5.95 -13.88 -12.22
CA LEU A 112 -6.13 -14.41 -10.87
C LEU A 112 -6.77 -15.80 -10.89
N HIS A 113 -7.84 -15.96 -11.69
CA HIS A 113 -8.49 -17.25 -11.89
C HIS A 113 -7.52 -18.29 -12.48
N LYS A 114 -6.75 -17.93 -13.50
CA LYS A 114 -5.75 -18.83 -14.10
C LYS A 114 -4.70 -19.28 -13.10
N VAL A 115 -4.20 -18.39 -12.25
CA VAL A 115 -3.29 -18.77 -11.17
C VAL A 115 -3.97 -19.73 -10.21
N HIS A 116 -5.21 -19.45 -9.80
CA HIS A 116 -5.99 -20.32 -8.91
C HIS A 116 -6.18 -21.72 -9.48
N ALA A 117 -6.56 -21.81 -10.77
CA ALA A 117 -6.81 -23.07 -11.46
C ALA A 117 -5.53 -23.91 -11.67
N ASN A 118 -4.41 -23.26 -12.01
CA ASN A 118 -3.16 -23.94 -12.35
C ASN A 118 -2.28 -24.23 -11.12
N ASN A 119 -2.60 -23.66 -9.95
CA ASN A 119 -1.78 -23.81 -8.74
C ASN A 119 -2.67 -24.21 -7.55
N PRO A 120 -3.11 -25.45 -7.44
CA PRO A 120 -4.12 -25.88 -6.46
C PRO A 120 -3.69 -25.70 -4.99
N ASN A 121 -2.39 -25.63 -4.73
CA ASN A 121 -1.83 -25.40 -3.40
C ASN A 121 -1.67 -23.91 -3.04
N LYS A 122 -1.90 -23.02 -4.01
CA LYS A 122 -1.79 -21.56 -3.83
C LYS A 122 -3.15 -20.95 -3.54
N LYS A 123 -3.21 -20.05 -2.55
CA LYS A 123 -4.43 -19.32 -2.19
C LYS A 123 -4.40 -17.96 -2.84
N VAL A 124 -5.46 -17.63 -3.53
CA VAL A 124 -5.66 -16.32 -4.16
C VAL A 124 -6.78 -15.56 -3.46
N LEU A 125 -6.75 -14.24 -3.52
CA LEU A 125 -7.78 -13.36 -2.96
C LEU A 125 -8.02 -12.19 -3.90
N PHE A 126 -9.26 -11.80 -4.07
CA PHE A 126 -9.66 -10.54 -4.66
C PHE A 126 -10.20 -9.59 -3.56
N ILE A 127 -9.61 -8.40 -3.41
CA ILE A 127 -10.13 -7.31 -2.58
C ILE A 127 -10.81 -6.32 -3.50
N SER A 128 -12.13 -6.25 -3.41
CA SER A 128 -12.96 -5.32 -4.16
C SER A 128 -13.37 -4.15 -3.28
N ALA A 129 -12.85 -2.97 -3.60
CA ALA A 129 -13.26 -1.70 -2.97
C ALA A 129 -14.14 -0.85 -3.89
N GLU A 130 -14.09 -1.11 -5.21
CA GLU A 130 -14.84 -0.36 -6.21
C GLU A 130 -16.19 -1.00 -6.56
N MET A 131 -16.24 -2.35 -6.62
CA MET A 131 -17.43 -3.09 -7.02
C MET A 131 -18.10 -3.79 -5.85
N ASN A 132 -19.42 -3.81 -5.87
CA ASN A 132 -20.24 -4.55 -4.92
C ASN A 132 -20.68 -5.92 -5.46
N GLN A 133 -21.44 -6.67 -4.65
CA GLN A 133 -21.94 -8.01 -5.02
C GLN A 133 -22.80 -8.02 -6.30
N LEU A 134 -23.62 -6.98 -6.54
CA LEU A 134 -24.46 -6.88 -7.73
C LEU A 134 -23.63 -6.71 -9.00
N ASP A 135 -22.56 -5.94 -8.93
CA ASP A 135 -21.64 -5.77 -10.05
C ASP A 135 -20.95 -7.09 -10.37
N MET A 136 -20.47 -7.79 -9.33
CA MET A 136 -19.85 -9.11 -9.52
C MET A 136 -20.82 -10.17 -10.04
N ALA A 137 -22.11 -10.13 -9.69
CA ALA A 137 -23.11 -11.02 -10.26
C ALA A 137 -23.23 -10.88 -11.79
N ARG A 138 -23.11 -9.64 -12.32
CA ARG A 138 -23.08 -9.38 -13.77
C ARG A 138 -21.81 -9.93 -14.42
N TYR A 139 -20.65 -9.83 -13.74
CA TYR A 139 -19.40 -10.45 -14.20
C TYR A 139 -19.50 -11.97 -14.21
N LEU A 140 -20.02 -12.60 -13.17
CA LEU A 140 -20.19 -14.05 -13.08
C LEU A 140 -21.10 -14.61 -14.18
N LYS A 141 -22.13 -13.85 -14.60
CA LYS A 141 -22.97 -14.24 -15.75
C LYS A 141 -22.17 -14.32 -17.05
N ARG A 142 -21.16 -13.46 -17.22
CA ARG A 142 -20.27 -13.42 -18.40
C ARG A 142 -19.08 -14.37 -18.28
N PHE A 143 -18.58 -14.57 -17.06
CA PHE A 143 -17.39 -15.34 -16.73
C PHE A 143 -17.70 -16.32 -15.59
N PRO A 144 -18.52 -17.38 -15.83
CA PRO A 144 -18.95 -18.29 -14.76
C PRO A 144 -17.80 -19.03 -14.07
N HIS A 145 -16.68 -19.20 -14.75
CA HIS A 145 -15.49 -19.87 -14.23
C HIS A 145 -14.80 -19.12 -13.09
N TRP A 146 -15.10 -17.81 -12.88
CA TRP A 146 -14.57 -17.06 -11.73
C TRP A 146 -15.29 -17.37 -10.41
N GLY A 147 -16.36 -18.16 -10.43
CA GLY A 147 -17.21 -18.43 -9.27
C GLY A 147 -16.52 -19.07 -8.07
N GLN A 148 -15.31 -19.60 -8.24
CA GLN A 148 -14.51 -20.17 -7.15
C GLN A 148 -13.51 -19.19 -6.53
N LEU A 149 -13.41 -17.97 -7.05
CA LEU A 149 -12.47 -16.97 -6.52
C LEU A 149 -12.96 -16.42 -5.17
N PRO A 150 -12.14 -16.48 -4.10
CA PRO A 150 -12.44 -15.80 -2.85
C PRO A 150 -12.42 -14.28 -3.05
N ILE A 151 -13.45 -13.59 -2.56
CA ILE A 151 -13.59 -12.14 -2.63
C ILE A 151 -13.82 -11.55 -1.25
N LEU A 152 -13.16 -10.42 -0.97
CA LEU A 152 -13.49 -9.50 0.10
C LEU A 152 -14.14 -8.26 -0.51
N PHE A 153 -15.44 -8.06 -0.28
CA PHE A 153 -16.11 -6.80 -0.61
C PHE A 153 -15.96 -5.83 0.55
N LEU A 154 -15.28 -4.72 0.37
CA LEU A 154 -15.16 -3.71 1.43
C LEU A 154 -16.49 -3.03 1.73
N SER A 155 -17.38 -2.92 0.76
CA SER A 155 -18.73 -2.39 0.92
C SER A 155 -19.60 -3.17 1.91
N ASP A 156 -19.28 -4.42 2.20
CA ASP A 156 -20.04 -5.25 3.15
C ASP A 156 -19.68 -4.96 4.61
N TYR A 157 -18.69 -4.11 4.86
CA TYR A 157 -18.13 -3.81 6.18
C TYR A 157 -18.23 -2.33 6.54
N THR A 158 -19.31 -1.67 6.13
CA THR A 158 -19.56 -0.24 6.40
C THR A 158 -19.67 0.08 7.89
N ASP A 159 -20.15 -0.88 8.71
CA ASP A 159 -20.25 -0.74 10.16
C ASP A 159 -19.03 -1.29 10.91
N ALA A 160 -18.01 -1.74 10.21
CA ALA A 160 -16.78 -2.28 10.78
C ALA A 160 -15.59 -1.37 10.43
N ASN A 161 -14.50 -1.53 11.18
CA ASN A 161 -13.25 -0.86 10.85
C ASN A 161 -12.61 -1.53 9.61
N PRO A 162 -12.60 -0.90 8.43
CA PRO A 162 -12.11 -1.51 7.20
C PRO A 162 -10.60 -1.80 7.26
N GLN A 163 -9.84 -1.02 8.02
CA GLN A 163 -8.43 -1.27 8.27
C GLN A 163 -8.24 -2.64 8.96
N ALA A 164 -8.96 -2.88 10.04
CA ALA A 164 -8.89 -4.15 10.78
C ALA A 164 -9.41 -5.34 9.95
N VAL A 165 -10.42 -5.13 9.11
CA VAL A 165 -10.95 -6.16 8.19
C VAL A 165 -9.87 -6.58 7.19
N ILE A 166 -9.21 -5.63 6.53
CA ILE A 166 -8.15 -5.91 5.56
C ILE A 166 -6.96 -6.59 6.27
N GLU A 167 -6.50 -6.07 7.41
CA GLU A 167 -5.40 -6.66 8.18
C GLU A 167 -5.69 -8.10 8.58
N SER A 168 -6.88 -8.37 9.14
CA SER A 168 -7.26 -9.72 9.56
C SER A 168 -7.36 -10.70 8.38
N THR A 169 -7.88 -10.23 7.24
CA THR A 169 -8.00 -11.02 6.02
C THR A 169 -6.62 -11.36 5.45
N LEU A 170 -5.75 -10.37 5.29
CA LEU A 170 -4.40 -10.58 4.76
C LEU A 170 -3.53 -11.43 5.70
N ASN A 171 -3.70 -11.28 7.03
CA ASN A 171 -2.99 -12.08 8.02
C ASN A 171 -3.28 -13.58 7.94
N GLN A 172 -4.35 -14.01 7.27
CA GLN A 172 -4.60 -15.43 6.99
C GLN A 172 -3.51 -16.05 6.10
N GLY A 173 -2.86 -15.22 5.27
CA GLY A 173 -1.79 -15.62 4.36
C GLY A 173 -2.33 -16.08 3.00
N TRP A 174 -2.10 -15.26 1.99
CA TRP A 174 -2.49 -15.45 0.60
C TRP A 174 -1.25 -15.45 -0.28
N ASP A 175 -1.22 -16.27 -1.28
CA ASP A 175 -0.09 -16.34 -2.21
C ASP A 175 -0.17 -15.21 -3.25
N LEU A 176 -1.36 -14.92 -3.77
CA LEU A 176 -1.61 -13.82 -4.71
C LEU A 176 -2.86 -13.05 -4.31
N VAL A 177 -2.74 -11.72 -4.22
CA VAL A 177 -3.84 -10.80 -3.89
C VAL A 177 -4.02 -9.78 -5.01
N LEU A 178 -5.21 -9.74 -5.58
CA LEU A 178 -5.64 -8.66 -6.48
C LEU A 178 -6.39 -7.61 -5.67
N THR A 179 -6.06 -6.33 -5.84
CA THR A 179 -6.75 -5.20 -5.19
C THR A 179 -7.30 -4.24 -6.24
N ASP A 180 -8.60 -4.00 -6.23
CA ASP A 180 -9.30 -3.06 -7.13
C ASP A 180 -10.19 -2.09 -6.32
N SER A 181 -9.74 -0.86 -6.16
CA SER A 181 -8.48 -0.23 -6.55
C SER A 181 -7.71 0.27 -5.33
N TYR A 182 -6.42 0.62 -5.53
CA TYR A 182 -5.59 1.23 -4.49
C TYR A 182 -6.21 2.51 -3.92
N THR A 183 -6.75 3.34 -4.79
CA THR A 183 -7.36 4.62 -4.41
C THR A 183 -8.58 4.39 -3.53
N GLU A 184 -9.49 3.51 -3.94
CA GLU A 184 -10.74 3.22 -3.21
C GLU A 184 -10.46 2.58 -1.83
N VAL A 185 -9.50 1.65 -1.74
CA VAL A 185 -9.07 1.11 -0.44
C VAL A 185 -8.58 2.21 0.49
N ASN A 186 -7.72 3.10 -0.02
CA ASN A 186 -7.18 4.19 0.79
C ASN A 186 -8.25 5.22 1.18
N ASP A 187 -9.16 5.57 0.28
CA ASP A 187 -10.21 6.55 0.56
C ASP A 187 -11.23 5.96 1.55
N THR A 188 -11.65 4.69 1.41
CA THR A 188 -12.50 4.01 2.37
C THR A 188 -11.88 3.98 3.77
N VAL A 189 -10.62 3.56 3.90
CA VAL A 189 -9.95 3.51 5.21
C VAL A 189 -9.72 4.90 5.78
N LYS A 190 -9.40 5.90 4.94
CA LYS A 190 -9.24 7.29 5.36
C LYS A 190 -10.51 7.84 5.98
N GLU A 191 -11.64 7.61 5.34
CA GLU A 191 -12.94 8.14 5.75
C GLU A 191 -13.46 7.43 7.00
N GLU A 192 -13.52 6.13 6.98
CA GLU A 192 -14.08 5.34 8.08
C GLU A 192 -13.20 5.32 9.34
N CYS A 193 -11.87 5.41 9.19
CA CYS A 193 -10.94 5.45 10.32
C CYS A 193 -10.51 6.87 10.71
N ASN A 194 -11.06 7.90 10.08
CA ASN A 194 -10.71 9.32 10.31
C ASN A 194 -9.19 9.57 10.25
N LEU A 195 -8.54 9.01 9.23
CA LEU A 195 -7.10 9.13 9.02
C LEU A 195 -6.78 10.18 7.95
N THR A 196 -5.54 10.69 7.97
CA THR A 196 -5.04 11.48 6.85
C THR A 196 -4.61 10.57 5.71
N ARG A 197 -4.74 11.03 4.46
CA ARG A 197 -4.31 10.30 3.27
C ARG A 197 -2.89 9.73 3.39
N SER A 198 -1.94 10.54 3.88
CA SER A 198 -0.55 10.09 4.06
C SER A 198 -0.40 8.95 5.08
N LYS A 199 -1.21 8.93 6.15
CA LYS A 199 -1.21 7.84 7.12
C LYS A 199 -1.79 6.56 6.54
N THR A 200 -2.89 6.68 5.79
CA THR A 200 -3.55 5.54 5.16
C THR A 200 -2.68 4.91 4.09
N GLU A 201 -2.11 5.72 3.19
CA GLU A 201 -1.17 5.23 2.17
C GLU A 201 0.05 4.54 2.81
N LYS A 202 0.62 5.15 3.87
CA LYS A 202 1.73 4.53 4.60
C LYS A 202 1.34 3.20 5.23
N TRP A 203 0.18 3.14 5.89
CA TRP A 203 -0.34 1.93 6.50
C TRP A 203 -0.48 0.80 5.48
N PHE A 204 -1.15 1.07 4.35
CA PHE A 204 -1.39 0.03 3.35
C PHE A 204 -0.09 -0.47 2.70
N LEU A 205 0.86 0.45 2.43
CA LEU A 205 2.18 0.08 1.93
C LEU A 205 2.97 -0.77 2.95
N ASP A 206 3.00 -0.35 4.22
CA ASP A 206 3.69 -1.10 5.27
C ASP A 206 3.07 -2.51 5.45
N LEU A 207 1.74 -2.63 5.32
CA LEU A 207 1.03 -3.90 5.36
C LEU A 207 1.41 -4.79 4.16
N MET A 208 1.40 -4.27 2.94
CA MET A 208 1.83 -5.01 1.75
C MET A 208 3.26 -5.53 1.90
N ILE A 209 4.21 -4.68 2.36
CA ILE A 209 5.61 -5.10 2.60
C ILE A 209 5.68 -6.23 3.63
N ALA A 210 4.94 -6.11 4.72
CA ALA A 210 4.92 -7.13 5.74
C ALA A 210 4.44 -8.48 5.18
N GLN A 211 3.40 -8.46 4.35
CA GLN A 211 2.88 -9.65 3.67
C GLN A 211 3.87 -10.19 2.63
N ASN A 212 4.55 -9.33 1.85
CA ASN A 212 5.60 -9.75 0.93
C ASN A 212 6.75 -10.50 1.65
N GLN A 213 7.00 -10.15 2.91
CA GLN A 213 8.03 -10.78 3.76
C GLN A 213 7.55 -12.02 4.51
N GLY A 214 6.35 -12.51 4.24
CA GLY A 214 5.78 -13.68 4.91
C GLY A 214 5.34 -13.42 6.36
N LYS A 215 5.08 -12.18 6.74
CA LYS A 215 4.57 -11.82 8.08
C LYS A 215 3.06 -12.06 8.15
N ASN A 216 2.66 -13.31 7.99
CA ASN A 216 1.28 -13.79 8.07
C ASN A 216 1.24 -15.20 8.69
N LYS A 217 0.05 -15.71 8.99
CA LYS A 217 -0.12 -17.01 9.67
C LYS A 217 0.47 -18.20 8.89
N ARG A 218 0.44 -18.16 7.56
CA ARG A 218 1.00 -19.21 6.71
C ARG A 218 2.48 -19.04 6.40
N LYS A 219 3.07 -17.88 6.73
CA LYS A 219 4.46 -17.50 6.41
C LYS A 219 4.75 -17.52 4.90
N VAL A 220 3.75 -17.26 4.07
CA VAL A 220 3.87 -17.19 2.61
C VAL A 220 4.23 -15.78 2.16
N TYR A 221 5.06 -15.68 1.13
CA TYR A 221 5.46 -14.43 0.50
C TYR A 221 4.36 -13.95 -0.44
N THR A 222 3.43 -13.14 0.08
CA THR A 222 2.27 -12.67 -0.69
C THR A 222 2.71 -11.78 -1.84
N THR A 223 2.22 -12.05 -3.03
CA THR A 223 2.33 -11.15 -4.19
C THR A 223 1.07 -10.31 -4.30
N PHE A 224 1.24 -9.01 -4.55
CA PHE A 224 0.13 -8.10 -4.81
C PHE A 224 0.10 -7.68 -6.27
N VAL A 225 -1.10 -7.72 -6.84
CA VAL A 225 -1.45 -7.04 -8.09
C VAL A 225 -2.46 -5.97 -7.74
N THR A 226 -2.11 -4.71 -7.92
CA THR A 226 -2.94 -3.60 -7.45
C THR A 226 -3.31 -2.68 -8.61
N ILE A 227 -4.60 -2.48 -8.81
CA ILE A 227 -5.10 -1.56 -9.83
C ILE A 227 -4.94 -0.12 -9.35
N LEU A 228 -4.32 0.70 -10.20
CA LEU A 228 -4.18 2.13 -10.03
C LEU A 228 -5.14 2.86 -10.96
N GLN A 229 -5.79 3.88 -10.42
CA GLN A 229 -6.54 4.83 -11.22
C GLN A 229 -5.59 5.90 -11.78
N LEU A 230 -5.79 6.27 -13.03
CA LEU A 230 -5.12 7.40 -13.66
C LEU A 230 -6.01 8.64 -13.54
N SER A 231 -5.40 9.79 -13.25
CA SER A 231 -6.06 11.08 -13.38
C SER A 231 -6.38 11.38 -14.85
N LYS A 232 -7.27 12.34 -15.11
CA LYS A 232 -7.58 12.81 -16.49
C LYS A 232 -6.35 13.28 -17.28
N GLY A 233 -5.26 13.61 -16.59
CA GLY A 233 -3.97 13.99 -17.21
C GLY A 233 -2.97 12.84 -17.38
N GLY A 234 -3.39 11.56 -17.19
CA GLY A 234 -2.52 10.41 -17.33
C GLY A 234 -1.51 10.21 -16.19
N THR A 235 -1.62 11.01 -15.11
CA THR A 235 -0.78 10.86 -13.93
C THR A 235 -1.43 9.93 -12.90
N PHE A 236 -0.61 9.17 -12.18
CA PHE A 236 -1.10 8.28 -11.13
C PHE A 236 -1.74 9.06 -9.98
N VAL A 237 -2.90 8.60 -9.55
CA VAL A 237 -3.53 9.06 -8.31
C VAL A 237 -2.90 8.26 -7.15
N GLY A 238 -1.92 8.84 -6.47
CA GLY A 238 -1.20 8.20 -5.36
C GLY A 238 0.13 8.87 -5.05
N SER A 239 0.76 8.48 -3.96
CA SER A 239 2.06 9.04 -3.59
C SER A 239 3.20 8.43 -4.43
N ASN A 240 4.27 9.20 -4.62
CA ASN A 240 5.50 8.70 -5.26
C ASN A 240 6.13 7.51 -4.52
N LYS A 241 5.82 7.31 -3.23
CA LYS A 241 6.30 6.16 -2.46
C LYS A 241 5.84 4.82 -3.06
N LEU A 242 4.63 4.77 -3.62
CA LEU A 242 4.11 3.58 -4.28
C LEU A 242 5.03 3.12 -5.41
N LYS A 243 5.54 4.06 -6.22
CA LYS A 243 6.46 3.75 -7.32
C LYS A 243 7.78 3.12 -6.85
N HIS A 244 8.29 3.56 -5.70
CA HIS A 244 9.56 3.04 -5.16
C HIS A 244 9.46 1.64 -4.58
N MET A 245 8.25 1.16 -4.32
CA MET A 245 7.99 -0.16 -3.73
C MET A 245 7.44 -1.16 -4.74
N THR A 246 7.25 -0.73 -5.97
CA THR A 246 6.72 -1.51 -7.07
C THR A 246 7.82 -2.34 -7.69
N THR A 247 7.63 -3.66 -7.76
CA THR A 247 8.53 -4.58 -8.47
C THR A 247 8.39 -4.43 -9.97
N ALA A 248 7.14 -4.27 -10.45
CA ALA A 248 6.83 -4.07 -11.85
C ALA A 248 5.58 -3.19 -12.01
N MET A 249 5.53 -2.44 -13.11
CA MET A 249 4.36 -1.68 -13.51
C MET A 249 3.85 -2.22 -14.85
N MET A 250 2.57 -2.56 -14.88
CA MET A 250 1.85 -2.99 -16.05
C MET A 250 0.91 -1.88 -16.51
N GLU A 251 0.96 -1.54 -17.78
CA GLU A 251 0.04 -0.58 -18.37
C GLU A 251 -0.84 -1.27 -19.40
N LEU A 252 -2.16 -1.14 -19.24
CA LEU A 252 -3.15 -1.63 -20.19
C LEU A 252 -3.61 -0.47 -21.07
N ASN A 253 -3.42 -0.63 -22.35
CA ASN A 253 -3.79 0.38 -23.36
C ASN A 253 -4.68 -0.23 -24.44
N TRP A 254 -5.56 0.60 -25.02
CA TRP A 254 -6.36 0.20 -26.17
C TRP A 254 -5.47 -0.07 -27.38
N LYS A 255 -5.67 -1.21 -28.01
CA LYS A 255 -5.08 -1.47 -29.32
C LYS A 255 -5.77 -0.56 -30.35
N GLY A 256 -5.02 0.32 -31.00
CA GLY A 256 -5.54 1.26 -32.00
C GLY A 256 -6.27 2.49 -31.43
N GLY A 257 -6.20 2.72 -30.11
CA GLY A 257 -6.79 3.86 -29.42
C GLY A 257 -8.23 3.66 -28.94
N GLU A 258 -8.70 4.58 -28.11
CA GLU A 258 -9.96 4.45 -27.37
C GLU A 258 -11.21 4.34 -28.26
N ASN A 259 -11.19 4.99 -29.43
CA ASN A 259 -12.31 5.02 -30.39
C ASN A 259 -12.11 4.08 -31.58
N SER A 260 -11.13 3.18 -31.53
CA SER A 260 -10.85 2.24 -32.61
C SER A 260 -11.87 1.09 -32.65
N ALA A 261 -12.25 0.67 -33.88
CA ALA A 261 -13.00 -0.56 -34.09
C ALA A 261 -12.22 -1.83 -33.68
N GLN A 262 -10.91 -1.72 -33.48
CA GLN A 262 -9.99 -2.79 -33.04
C GLN A 262 -9.81 -2.81 -31.51
N ARG A 263 -10.79 -2.34 -30.78
CA ARG A 263 -10.74 -2.19 -29.33
C ARG A 263 -10.64 -3.53 -28.58
N TYR A 264 -11.08 -4.61 -29.17
CA TYR A 264 -11.10 -5.95 -28.60
C TYR A 264 -10.31 -6.95 -29.44
#